data_89e62fbfe85885e250bd490dc19723fa
#
_entry.id   89e62fbfe85885e250bd490dc19723fa
#
_cell.length_a   1.000
_cell.length_b   1.000
_cell.length_c   1.000
_cell.angle_alpha   90.00
_cell.angle_beta   90.00
_cell.angle_gamma   90.00
#
_symmetry.space_group_name_H-M   'P 1'
#
loop_
_entity.id
_entity.type
_entity.pdbx_description
1 polymer ?
#
loop_
_entity_poly.entity_id
_entity_poly.type
_entity_poly.pdbx_seq_one_letter_code
_entity_poly.pdbx_strand_id
1 'polypeptide(L)'
;MLEKQRTISREVSLSGIGLHTGNKSVMKFIPAPENYGIKFRRSDLENSPEIPADIDHVIDIERGTTIGLNGVEVHTVEHVLAAIMGCEIDNIIVELNTNEPPVMDGSAKDYVDALISAGIVEQEASRDYLVIEDTVHYHDEKNNIDIVALPLKNDFRITLMIDYNNPALGVQHSGLFSLQKEFATEFAPARTFSFLKEIEMLKEQGLIKGGNINNAIVIVDREFTEESFTQLKKKLGLADDVVLGDGILNNIPLRFKNEPARHKLLDLIGDLALIGAPIKGQILAARPGHRANVEFTKMLRKLYLQNKVVKRFQLMKTGNYLFDIDAILKIMPHRYPFLLVDRIIEIVGDKKIIGLKNVTINEPFFQGHFPHKPIMPGVLIVEAMVQCGSILLVNLIEDHHNKIAYFAGIDKVKFRKPVIPGDQLIFEMEVQSFKFNLCKLAGKAYKGYVGGELVCEGEFTAAIVDK
;
A
#
# COMPACT_ATOMS: atom_id res chain seq x y z
N MET A 1 -2.19 27.19 7.63
CA MET A 1 -0.95 26.51 8.09
C MET A 1 -1.00 25.09 7.55
N LEU A 2 0.14 24.52 7.14
CA LEU A 2 0.22 23.10 6.79
C LEU A 2 0.07 22.28 8.08
N GLU A 3 -0.72 21.22 8.03
CA GLU A 3 -0.85 20.29 9.15
C GLU A 3 0.48 19.59 9.40
N LYS A 4 0.87 19.42 10.67
CA LYS A 4 2.15 18.83 11.07
C LYS A 4 2.02 17.33 11.30
N GLN A 5 3.12 16.59 11.07
CA GLN A 5 3.22 15.17 11.43
C GLN A 5 3.06 14.98 12.93
N ARG A 6 2.63 13.78 13.34
CA ARG A 6 2.38 13.42 14.73
C ARG A 6 3.04 12.11 15.11
N THR A 7 3.46 12.04 16.37
CA THR A 7 3.91 10.84 17.05
C THR A 7 3.34 10.81 18.48
N ILE A 8 3.72 9.83 19.30
CA ILE A 8 3.36 9.79 20.72
C ILE A 8 4.46 10.39 21.58
N SER A 9 4.12 10.90 22.76
CA SER A 9 5.10 11.57 23.66
C SER A 9 5.94 10.60 24.49
N ARG A 10 5.42 9.39 24.76
CA ARG A 10 6.10 8.35 25.55
C ARG A 10 5.69 6.96 25.07
N GLU A 11 6.52 5.97 25.37
CA GLU A 11 6.16 4.58 25.10
C GLU A 11 4.99 4.09 25.95
N VAL A 12 4.23 3.15 25.42
CA VAL A 12 3.12 2.46 26.11
C VAL A 12 3.07 1.01 25.66
N SER A 13 2.72 0.11 26.57
CA SER A 13 2.71 -1.33 26.32
C SER A 13 1.33 -1.93 26.53
N LEU A 14 1.03 -2.94 25.72
CA LEU A 14 -0.16 -3.80 25.81
C LEU A 14 0.29 -5.26 25.83
N SER A 15 -0.44 -6.12 26.53
CA SER A 15 -0.17 -7.55 26.58
C SER A 15 -1.43 -8.37 26.44
N GLY A 16 -1.34 -9.51 25.78
CA GLY A 16 -2.45 -10.41 25.52
C GLY A 16 -1.99 -11.67 24.80
N ILE A 17 -2.86 -12.20 23.96
CA ILE A 17 -2.58 -13.37 23.12
C ILE A 17 -2.84 -13.03 21.64
N GLY A 18 -2.06 -13.61 20.72
CA GLY A 18 -2.33 -13.53 19.29
C GLY A 18 -3.59 -14.30 18.90
N LEU A 19 -4.40 -13.79 17.98
CA LEU A 19 -5.66 -14.39 17.55
C LEU A 19 -5.46 -15.75 16.90
N HIS A 20 -4.53 -15.84 15.96
CA HIS A 20 -4.29 -17.05 15.16
C HIS A 20 -3.24 -17.95 15.79
N THR A 21 -2.15 -17.37 16.29
CA THR A 21 -1.03 -18.12 16.88
C THR A 21 -1.33 -18.62 18.28
N GLY A 22 -2.13 -17.90 19.06
CA GLY A 22 -2.36 -18.16 20.49
C GLY A 22 -1.14 -17.87 21.38
N ASN A 23 -0.08 -17.29 20.83
CA ASN A 23 1.14 -16.94 21.56
C ASN A 23 0.90 -15.76 22.49
N LYS A 24 1.58 -15.76 23.64
CA LYS A 24 1.62 -14.57 24.51
C LYS A 24 2.33 -13.45 23.77
N SER A 25 1.65 -12.35 23.57
CA SER A 25 2.12 -11.19 22.84
C SER A 25 2.23 -9.98 23.77
N VAL A 26 3.39 -9.35 23.75
CA VAL A 26 3.62 -8.02 24.33
C VAL A 26 3.94 -7.09 23.18
N MET A 27 3.15 -6.06 23.04
CA MET A 27 3.29 -5.03 22.04
C MET A 27 3.58 -3.69 22.71
N LYS A 28 4.52 -2.93 22.14
CA LYS A 28 4.82 -1.57 22.58
C LYS A 28 4.66 -0.60 21.43
N PHE A 29 4.03 0.51 21.71
CA PHE A 29 4.09 1.70 20.87
C PHE A 29 5.24 2.59 21.34
N ILE A 30 6.16 2.92 20.43
CA ILE A 30 7.38 3.71 20.73
C ILE A 30 7.39 4.93 19.82
N PRO A 31 7.67 6.15 20.35
CA PRO A 31 7.79 7.35 19.53
C PRO A 31 8.83 7.18 18.42
N ALA A 32 8.56 7.73 17.25
CA ALA A 32 9.50 7.71 16.12
C ALA A 32 9.80 9.14 15.63
N PRO A 33 10.96 9.37 15.01
CA PRO A 33 11.32 10.68 14.46
C PRO A 33 10.45 11.03 13.25
N GLU A 34 10.54 12.26 12.80
CA GLU A 34 9.88 12.78 11.61
C GLU A 34 10.22 11.97 10.35
N ASN A 35 9.23 11.80 9.48
CA ASN A 35 9.38 11.06 8.21
C ASN A 35 9.77 9.58 8.35
N TYR A 36 9.63 9.02 9.56
CA TYR A 36 9.94 7.62 9.82
C TYR A 36 8.87 6.66 9.30
N GLY A 37 7.61 7.12 9.31
CA GLY A 37 6.44 6.31 9.02
C GLY A 37 6.09 5.33 10.12
N ILE A 38 5.28 4.33 9.79
CA ILE A 38 4.88 3.25 10.70
C ILE A 38 5.75 2.04 10.40
N LYS A 39 6.39 1.47 11.42
CA LYS A 39 7.16 0.22 11.29
C LYS A 39 6.86 -0.74 12.40
N PHE A 40 6.84 -2.03 12.06
CA PHE A 40 6.78 -3.12 13.02
C PHE A 40 8.18 -3.66 13.28
N ARG A 41 8.54 -3.81 14.57
CA ARG A 41 9.84 -4.31 15.02
C ARG A 41 9.67 -5.63 15.77
N ARG A 42 10.44 -6.66 15.41
CA ARG A 42 10.45 -7.98 16.06
C ARG A 42 11.60 -8.04 17.08
N SER A 43 11.29 -7.67 18.33
CA SER A 43 12.29 -7.64 19.41
C SER A 43 12.70 -9.02 19.94
N ASP A 44 11.99 -10.07 19.58
CA ASP A 44 12.31 -11.47 19.87
C ASP A 44 13.36 -12.08 18.91
N LEU A 45 13.68 -11.38 17.82
CA LEU A 45 14.64 -11.82 16.82
C LEU A 45 15.97 -11.07 16.96
N GLU A 46 17.05 -11.70 16.51
CA GLU A 46 18.38 -11.09 16.49
C GLU A 46 18.38 -9.80 15.66
N ASN A 47 19.06 -8.77 16.17
CA ASN A 47 19.11 -7.42 15.60
C ASN A 47 17.74 -6.68 15.51
N SER A 48 16.69 -7.21 16.13
CA SER A 48 15.35 -6.58 16.18
C SER A 48 14.91 -5.99 14.84
N PRO A 49 14.73 -6.83 13.81
CA PRO A 49 14.44 -6.36 12.45
C PRO A 49 13.14 -5.57 12.38
N GLU A 50 13.13 -4.56 11.50
CA GLU A 50 11.97 -3.70 11.26
C GLU A 50 11.36 -3.97 9.89
N ILE A 51 10.03 -4.01 9.85
CA ILE A 51 9.22 -4.16 8.63
C ILE A 51 8.41 -2.87 8.46
N PRO A 52 8.58 -2.14 7.35
CA PRO A 52 7.72 -1.00 7.05
C PRO A 52 6.26 -1.44 6.88
N ALA A 53 5.33 -0.69 7.47
CA ALA A 53 3.91 -0.92 7.30
C ALA A 53 3.42 -0.21 6.03
N ASP A 54 3.78 -0.75 4.89
CA ASP A 54 3.32 -0.29 3.58
C ASP A 54 2.87 -1.45 2.69
N ILE A 55 2.19 -1.12 1.59
CA ILE A 55 1.56 -2.10 0.73
C ILE A 55 2.58 -2.99 -0.02
N ASP A 56 3.82 -2.52 -0.19
CA ASP A 56 4.88 -3.25 -0.87
C ASP A 56 5.42 -4.41 -0.01
N HIS A 57 5.14 -4.38 1.30
CA HIS A 57 5.52 -5.42 2.28
C HIS A 57 4.37 -6.36 2.66
N VAL A 58 3.19 -6.24 2.06
CA VAL A 58 2.10 -7.21 2.27
C VAL A 58 2.44 -8.52 1.56
N ILE A 59 2.48 -9.61 2.34
CA ILE A 59 2.86 -10.95 1.85
C ILE A 59 1.73 -11.98 1.91
N ASP A 60 0.73 -11.78 2.77
CA ASP A 60 -0.45 -12.64 2.88
C ASP A 60 -1.69 -11.86 3.37
N ILE A 61 -2.87 -12.33 2.93
CA ILE A 61 -4.18 -11.70 3.19
C ILE A 61 -5.29 -12.72 3.47
N GLU A 62 -4.94 -13.98 3.72
CA GLU A 62 -5.96 -15.05 3.86
C GLU A 62 -6.78 -14.92 5.15
N ARG A 63 -6.20 -14.38 6.22
CA ARG A 63 -6.82 -14.34 7.57
C ARG A 63 -6.74 -12.99 8.26
N GLY A 64 -6.33 -12.00 7.56
CA GLY A 64 -5.96 -10.68 8.01
C GLY A 64 -4.76 -10.24 7.22
N THR A 65 -4.31 -9.03 7.41
CA THR A 65 -3.20 -8.51 6.66
C THR A 65 -1.87 -8.86 7.33
N THR A 66 -1.02 -9.58 6.59
CA THR A 66 0.33 -9.95 7.02
C THR A 66 1.37 -9.14 6.25
N ILE A 67 2.28 -8.51 6.96
CA ILE A 67 3.43 -7.83 6.36
C ILE A 67 4.71 -8.61 6.63
N GLY A 68 5.68 -8.54 5.69
CA GLY A 68 6.93 -9.27 5.82
C GLY A 68 8.09 -8.68 5.04
N LEU A 69 9.31 -8.91 5.52
CA LEU A 69 10.55 -8.50 4.89
C LEU A 69 11.68 -9.46 5.26
N ASN A 70 12.41 -9.97 4.25
CA ASN A 70 13.58 -10.86 4.44
C ASN A 70 13.31 -12.10 5.31
N GLY A 71 12.11 -12.70 5.19
CA GLY A 71 11.72 -13.89 5.97
C GLY A 71 11.22 -13.61 7.38
N VAL A 72 11.13 -12.34 7.78
CA VAL A 72 10.50 -11.90 9.02
C VAL A 72 9.08 -11.42 8.71
N GLU A 73 8.10 -11.80 9.52
CA GLU A 73 6.68 -11.49 9.28
C GLU A 73 5.95 -11.07 10.55
N VAL A 74 4.89 -10.28 10.36
CA VAL A 74 3.91 -9.90 11.39
C VAL A 74 2.51 -10.04 10.81
N HIS A 75 1.67 -10.84 11.51
CA HIS A 75 0.29 -11.13 11.12
C HIS A 75 -0.69 -10.15 11.74
N THR A 76 -1.90 -10.05 11.16
CA THR A 76 -3.07 -9.35 11.74
C THR A 76 -2.75 -7.90 12.14
N VAL A 77 -2.15 -7.14 11.23
CA VAL A 77 -1.70 -5.77 11.50
C VAL A 77 -2.80 -4.72 11.35
N GLU A 78 -3.92 -5.06 10.70
CA GLU A 78 -4.98 -4.15 10.29
C GLU A 78 -5.63 -3.38 11.47
N HIS A 79 -5.89 -4.03 12.60
CA HIS A 79 -6.50 -3.35 13.77
C HIS A 79 -5.54 -2.35 14.42
N VAL A 80 -4.25 -2.70 14.49
CA VAL A 80 -3.22 -1.80 15.01
C VAL A 80 -3.04 -0.61 14.07
N LEU A 81 -2.99 -0.86 12.76
CA LEU A 81 -2.89 0.19 11.74
C LEU A 81 -4.11 1.10 11.74
N ALA A 82 -5.32 0.53 11.91
CA ALA A 82 -6.55 1.31 12.04
C ALA A 82 -6.50 2.24 13.26
N ALA A 83 -6.00 1.76 14.40
CA ALA A 83 -5.83 2.58 15.61
C ALA A 83 -4.84 3.74 15.38
N ILE A 84 -3.69 3.47 14.76
CA ILE A 84 -2.66 4.46 14.46
C ILE A 84 -3.21 5.52 13.50
N MET A 85 -3.85 5.10 12.39
CA MET A 85 -4.48 6.00 11.42
C MET A 85 -5.64 6.79 12.04
N GLY A 86 -6.47 6.13 12.85
CA GLY A 86 -7.60 6.74 13.55
C GLY A 86 -7.19 7.79 14.58
N CYS A 87 -6.02 7.63 15.19
CA CYS A 87 -5.38 8.62 16.06
C CYS A 87 -4.55 9.66 15.29
N GLU A 88 -4.53 9.61 13.96
CA GLU A 88 -3.78 10.49 13.07
C GLU A 88 -2.27 10.58 13.41
N ILE A 89 -1.67 9.45 13.75
CA ILE A 89 -0.24 9.32 14.04
C ILE A 89 0.48 8.96 12.74
N ASP A 90 1.54 9.70 12.41
CA ASP A 90 2.32 9.52 11.18
C ASP A 90 3.58 8.69 11.40
N ASN A 91 4.22 8.82 12.58
CA ASN A 91 5.52 8.23 12.87
C ASN A 91 5.48 7.44 14.19
N ILE A 92 5.66 6.13 14.11
CA ILE A 92 5.60 5.25 15.29
C ILE A 92 6.29 3.90 15.01
N ILE A 93 6.91 3.32 16.05
CA ILE A 93 7.39 1.95 16.04
C ILE A 93 6.41 1.10 16.83
N VAL A 94 5.95 0.01 16.24
CA VAL A 94 5.17 -1.04 16.90
C VAL A 94 6.11 -2.21 17.19
N GLU A 95 6.60 -2.31 18.42
CA GLU A 95 7.52 -3.36 18.83
C GLU A 95 6.76 -4.56 19.35
N LEU A 96 7.11 -5.75 18.88
CA LEU A 96 6.48 -7.02 19.23
C LEU A 96 7.53 -8.04 19.69
N ASN A 97 7.21 -8.81 20.74
CA ASN A 97 7.99 -9.97 21.19
C ASN A 97 7.57 -11.28 20.53
N THR A 98 6.71 -11.23 19.50
CA THR A 98 6.21 -12.36 18.71
C THR A 98 5.73 -11.86 17.33
N ASN A 99 5.23 -12.75 16.48
CA ASN A 99 4.81 -12.44 15.11
C ASN A 99 3.35 -11.98 14.98
N GLU A 100 2.66 -11.70 16.08
CA GLU A 100 1.25 -11.27 16.03
C GLU A 100 0.93 -10.31 17.19
N PRO A 101 0.27 -9.16 16.93
CA PRO A 101 -0.23 -8.29 17.99
C PRO A 101 -1.21 -9.01 18.93
N PRO A 102 -1.36 -8.58 20.20
CA PRO A 102 -2.36 -9.14 21.09
C PRO A 102 -3.76 -8.78 20.60
N VAL A 103 -4.65 -9.74 20.42
CA VAL A 103 -5.99 -9.53 19.86
C VAL A 103 -6.91 -8.67 20.74
N MET A 104 -6.59 -8.54 22.01
CA MET A 104 -7.39 -7.85 23.02
C MET A 104 -8.83 -8.39 23.06
N ASP A 105 -9.83 -7.53 22.95
CA ASP A 105 -11.26 -7.90 22.86
C ASP A 105 -11.76 -8.08 21.41
N GLY A 106 -10.85 -8.10 20.43
CA GLY A 106 -11.16 -8.22 19.01
C GLY A 106 -11.53 -6.91 18.34
N SER A 107 -11.38 -5.77 19.03
CA SER A 107 -11.56 -4.43 18.50
C SER A 107 -10.23 -3.66 18.49
N ALA A 108 -10.25 -2.41 18.02
CA ALA A 108 -9.08 -1.53 18.09
C ALA A 108 -9.09 -0.61 19.33
N LYS A 109 -10.10 -0.76 20.23
CA LYS A 109 -10.31 0.16 21.34
C LYS A 109 -9.10 0.26 22.28
N ASP A 110 -8.56 -0.87 22.71
CA ASP A 110 -7.45 -0.87 23.68
C ASP A 110 -6.17 -0.25 23.06
N TYR A 111 -5.95 -0.41 21.76
CA TYR A 111 -4.85 0.24 21.05
C TYR A 111 -5.03 1.76 21.01
N VAL A 112 -6.26 2.23 20.71
CA VAL A 112 -6.58 3.67 20.70
C VAL A 112 -6.44 4.25 22.11
N ASP A 113 -6.96 3.60 23.14
CA ASP A 113 -6.83 4.05 24.52
C ASP A 113 -5.36 4.14 24.95
N ALA A 114 -4.54 3.17 24.56
CA ALA A 114 -3.09 3.20 24.82
C ALA A 114 -2.41 4.38 24.11
N LEU A 115 -2.68 4.59 22.83
CA LEU A 115 -2.10 5.69 22.05
C LEU A 115 -2.50 7.06 22.62
N ILE A 116 -3.77 7.25 22.98
CA ILE A 116 -4.25 8.48 23.62
C ILE A 116 -3.58 8.68 24.98
N SER A 117 -3.46 7.64 25.79
CA SER A 117 -2.82 7.70 27.10
C SER A 117 -1.33 8.04 27.02
N ALA A 118 -0.66 7.64 25.92
CA ALA A 118 0.73 7.96 25.64
C ALA A 118 0.93 9.46 25.31
N GLY A 119 -0.14 10.17 24.96
CA GLY A 119 -0.11 11.57 24.56
C GLY A 119 0.37 11.74 23.13
N ILE A 120 -0.48 12.29 22.27
CA ILE A 120 -0.14 12.56 20.86
C ILE A 120 0.47 13.94 20.75
N VAL A 121 1.61 14.07 20.08
CA VAL A 121 2.37 15.30 19.94
C VAL A 121 2.67 15.62 18.48
N GLU A 122 2.64 16.90 18.12
CA GLU A 122 3.04 17.39 16.80
C GLU A 122 4.56 17.46 16.67
N GLN A 123 5.05 17.21 15.46
CA GLN A 123 6.45 17.31 15.05
C GLN A 123 6.64 18.51 14.12
N GLU A 124 7.89 18.84 13.74
CA GLU A 124 8.14 20.01 12.89
C GLU A 124 7.80 19.77 11.41
N ALA A 125 7.96 18.54 10.91
CA ALA A 125 7.68 18.18 9.52
C ALA A 125 6.19 18.30 9.19
N SER A 126 5.89 18.74 7.96
CA SER A 126 4.53 18.81 7.43
C SER A 126 4.01 17.43 7.03
N ARG A 127 2.72 17.18 7.20
CA ARG A 127 2.03 16.00 6.68
C ARG A 127 1.95 16.07 5.16
N ASP A 128 2.25 14.94 4.51
CA ASP A 128 2.08 14.80 3.07
C ASP A 128 0.87 13.89 2.78
N TYR A 129 -0.18 14.49 2.25
CA TYR A 129 -1.46 13.83 1.99
C TYR A 129 -1.53 13.25 0.57
N LEU A 130 -2.11 12.05 0.46
CA LEU A 130 -2.74 11.63 -0.79
C LEU A 130 -4.08 12.38 -0.92
N VAL A 131 -4.14 13.35 -1.80
CA VAL A 131 -5.39 14.03 -2.17
C VAL A 131 -5.96 13.33 -3.40
N ILE A 132 -7.19 12.84 -3.29
CA ILE A 132 -7.91 12.25 -4.41
C ILE A 132 -8.46 13.39 -5.29
N GLU A 133 -7.90 13.55 -6.47
CA GLU A 133 -8.30 14.58 -7.45
C GLU A 133 -9.21 14.01 -8.54
N ASP A 134 -8.98 12.76 -8.92
CA ASP A 134 -9.77 12.02 -9.90
C ASP A 134 -10.35 10.76 -9.26
N THR A 135 -11.46 10.25 -9.82
CA THR A 135 -12.08 9.01 -9.36
C THR A 135 -11.16 7.81 -9.61
N VAL A 136 -10.94 7.02 -8.56
CA VAL A 136 -10.24 5.72 -8.65
C VAL A 136 -11.23 4.62 -8.33
N HIS A 137 -11.40 3.66 -9.22
CA HIS A 137 -12.37 2.58 -9.08
C HIS A 137 -11.70 1.20 -9.17
N TYR A 138 -11.94 0.39 -8.15
CA TYR A 138 -11.63 -1.03 -8.10
C TYR A 138 -12.93 -1.83 -8.20
N HIS A 139 -13.01 -2.76 -9.14
CA HIS A 139 -14.16 -3.64 -9.37
C HIS A 139 -13.70 -5.10 -9.47
N ASP A 140 -14.35 -5.98 -8.72
CA ASP A 140 -14.20 -7.44 -8.80
C ASP A 140 -15.55 -8.05 -9.14
N GLU A 141 -15.80 -8.29 -10.43
CA GLU A 141 -17.05 -8.84 -10.95
C GLU A 141 -17.37 -10.21 -10.36
N LYS A 142 -16.35 -11.05 -10.16
CA LYS A 142 -16.53 -12.42 -9.65
C LYS A 142 -17.09 -12.44 -8.23
N ASN A 143 -16.63 -11.53 -7.37
CA ASN A 143 -17.03 -11.43 -5.97
C ASN A 143 -18.06 -10.31 -5.73
N ASN A 144 -18.46 -9.59 -6.78
CA ASN A 144 -19.40 -8.47 -6.73
C ASN A 144 -18.96 -7.39 -5.72
N ILE A 145 -17.67 -7.01 -5.82
CA ILE A 145 -17.04 -6.01 -4.95
C ILE A 145 -16.80 -4.74 -5.74
N ASP A 146 -17.18 -3.60 -5.15
CA ASP A 146 -16.87 -2.28 -5.68
C ASP A 146 -16.26 -1.40 -4.60
N ILE A 147 -15.10 -0.79 -4.88
CA ILE A 147 -14.48 0.22 -4.02
C ILE A 147 -14.10 1.42 -4.89
N VAL A 148 -14.60 2.58 -4.52
CA VAL A 148 -14.40 3.82 -5.28
C VAL A 148 -13.85 4.91 -4.37
N ALA A 149 -12.75 5.56 -4.79
CA ALA A 149 -12.31 6.82 -4.21
C ALA A 149 -12.79 7.99 -5.05
N LEU A 150 -13.40 8.96 -4.41
CA LEU A 150 -13.94 10.18 -5.01
C LEU A 150 -13.22 11.42 -4.50
N PRO A 151 -13.10 12.50 -5.30
CA PRO A 151 -12.52 13.76 -4.88
C PRO A 151 -13.22 14.36 -3.65
N LEU A 152 -12.41 14.66 -2.60
CA LEU A 152 -12.82 15.42 -1.43
C LEU A 152 -11.57 16.11 -0.83
N LYS A 153 -11.47 17.42 -0.98
CA LYS A 153 -10.21 18.16 -0.75
C LYS A 153 -9.80 18.30 0.71
N ASN A 154 -10.74 18.33 1.64
CA ASN A 154 -10.46 18.78 3.02
C ASN A 154 -10.71 17.71 4.09
N ASP A 155 -11.32 16.57 3.73
CA ASP A 155 -11.73 15.54 4.67
C ASP A 155 -11.37 14.14 4.16
N PHE A 156 -11.37 13.18 5.08
CA PHE A 156 -11.39 11.75 4.77
C PHE A 156 -12.72 11.16 5.24
N ARG A 157 -13.47 10.56 4.31
CA ARG A 157 -14.78 9.95 4.58
C ARG A 157 -14.87 8.55 4.00
N ILE A 158 -15.59 7.68 4.67
CA ILE A 158 -15.88 6.32 4.18
C ILE A 158 -17.37 6.06 4.31
N THR A 159 -17.97 5.50 3.28
CA THR A 159 -19.30 4.86 3.34
C THR A 159 -19.14 3.42 2.89
N LEU A 160 -19.64 2.49 3.69
CA LEU A 160 -19.43 1.06 3.49
C LEU A 160 -20.73 0.28 3.62
N MET A 161 -20.89 -0.73 2.76
CA MET A 161 -21.96 -1.73 2.82
C MET A 161 -21.33 -3.12 2.86
N ILE A 162 -21.81 -3.96 3.78
CA ILE A 162 -21.51 -5.40 3.80
C ILE A 162 -22.76 -6.21 3.47
N ASP A 163 -22.55 -7.30 2.73
CA ASP A 163 -23.56 -8.29 2.39
C ASP A 163 -22.86 -9.62 2.12
N TYR A 164 -23.06 -10.56 3.02
CA TYR A 164 -22.47 -11.90 2.93
C TYR A 164 -23.45 -12.92 2.32
N ASN A 165 -24.58 -12.47 1.77
CA ASN A 165 -25.68 -13.35 1.34
C ASN A 165 -26.12 -14.34 2.44
N ASN A 166 -26.02 -13.91 3.70
CA ASN A 166 -26.35 -14.71 4.87
C ASN A 166 -27.50 -14.06 5.64
N PRO A 167 -28.68 -14.71 5.74
CA PRO A 167 -29.85 -14.14 6.43
C PRO A 167 -29.62 -13.81 7.91
N ALA A 168 -28.70 -14.52 8.59
CA ALA A 168 -28.41 -14.28 10.00
C ALA A 168 -27.74 -12.92 10.25
N LEU A 169 -26.97 -12.41 9.27
CA LEU A 169 -26.35 -11.10 9.36
C LEU A 169 -27.15 -10.02 8.61
N GLY A 170 -27.71 -10.38 7.46
CA GLY A 170 -28.36 -9.45 6.56
C GLY A 170 -27.40 -8.46 5.91
N VAL A 171 -27.95 -7.43 5.25
CA VAL A 171 -27.20 -6.31 4.68
C VAL A 171 -27.05 -5.23 5.75
N GLN A 172 -25.83 -4.75 5.95
CA GLN A 172 -25.55 -3.66 6.89
C GLN A 172 -24.74 -2.54 6.23
N HIS A 173 -24.95 -1.34 6.73
CA HIS A 173 -24.26 -0.13 6.26
C HIS A 173 -23.58 0.59 7.42
N SER A 174 -22.46 1.26 7.12
CA SER A 174 -21.78 2.16 8.05
C SER A 174 -21.15 3.32 7.32
N GLY A 175 -20.93 4.43 8.00
CA GLY A 175 -20.30 5.62 7.45
C GLY A 175 -19.50 6.36 8.49
N LEU A 176 -18.26 6.76 8.11
CA LEU A 176 -17.37 7.63 8.86
C LEU A 176 -17.28 8.96 8.11
N PHE A 177 -17.60 10.05 8.79
CA PHE A 177 -17.62 11.40 8.20
C PHE A 177 -16.49 12.28 8.73
N SER A 178 -15.90 11.93 9.88
CA SER A 178 -14.75 12.60 10.45
C SER A 178 -13.90 11.60 11.23
N LEU A 179 -12.71 11.27 10.72
CA LEU A 179 -11.81 10.35 11.38
C LEU A 179 -11.50 10.80 12.82
N GLN A 180 -11.16 12.06 12.98
CA GLN A 180 -10.75 12.66 14.24
C GLN A 180 -11.86 12.67 15.32
N LYS A 181 -13.13 12.84 14.92
CA LYS A 181 -14.25 12.98 15.86
C LYS A 181 -14.92 11.66 16.19
N GLU A 182 -14.92 10.72 15.25
CA GLU A 182 -15.79 9.55 15.30
C GLU A 182 -15.01 8.25 15.53
N PHE A 183 -13.75 8.15 15.07
CA PHE A 183 -13.06 6.86 15.06
C PHE A 183 -12.96 6.24 16.45
N ALA A 184 -12.50 6.98 17.45
CA ALA A 184 -12.23 6.47 18.79
C ALA A 184 -13.49 5.96 19.50
N THR A 185 -14.65 6.60 19.27
CA THR A 185 -15.92 6.29 19.97
C THR A 185 -16.86 5.39 19.18
N GLU A 186 -16.84 5.50 17.85
CA GLU A 186 -17.84 4.86 16.99
C GLU A 186 -17.30 3.65 16.22
N PHE A 187 -16.00 3.57 15.97
CA PHE A 187 -15.38 2.53 15.14
C PHE A 187 -14.37 1.68 15.90
N ALA A 188 -13.47 2.30 16.64
CA ALA A 188 -12.47 1.56 17.41
C ALA A 188 -13.06 0.49 18.34
N PRO A 189 -14.24 0.69 18.98
CA PRO A 189 -14.86 -0.33 19.80
C PRO A 189 -15.54 -1.47 19.04
N ALA A 190 -15.67 -1.43 17.72
CA ALA A 190 -16.34 -2.47 16.96
C ALA A 190 -15.46 -3.74 16.90
N ARG A 191 -16.00 -4.84 17.40
CA ARG A 191 -15.31 -6.13 17.50
C ARG A 191 -15.37 -6.90 16.19
N THR A 192 -14.32 -7.70 15.96
CA THR A 192 -14.30 -8.67 14.86
C THR A 192 -15.42 -9.70 15.01
N PHE A 193 -15.83 -10.27 13.88
CA PHE A 193 -16.88 -11.29 13.85
C PHE A 193 -16.53 -12.41 12.88
N SER A 194 -17.12 -13.57 13.09
CA SER A 194 -17.06 -14.69 12.15
C SER A 194 -18.36 -15.48 12.21
N PHE A 195 -18.65 -16.21 11.13
CA PHE A 195 -19.75 -17.15 11.12
C PHE A 195 -19.33 -18.44 11.84
N LEU A 196 -20.28 -19.05 12.55
CA LEU A 196 -20.00 -20.27 13.31
C LEU A 196 -19.43 -21.41 12.46
N LYS A 197 -19.92 -21.54 11.23
CA LYS A 197 -19.40 -22.52 10.26
C LYS A 197 -17.91 -22.28 9.91
N GLU A 198 -17.50 -21.02 9.78
CA GLU A 198 -16.10 -20.66 9.51
C GLU A 198 -15.21 -21.00 10.71
N ILE A 199 -15.69 -20.73 11.92
CA ILE A 199 -14.94 -21.06 13.16
C ILE A 199 -14.70 -22.56 13.26
N GLU A 200 -15.69 -23.39 12.93
CA GLU A 200 -15.50 -24.85 12.91
C GLU A 200 -14.41 -25.26 11.97
N MET A 201 -14.41 -24.76 10.72
CA MET A 201 -13.39 -25.06 9.71
C MET A 201 -11.99 -24.58 10.16
N LEU A 202 -11.89 -23.35 10.67
CA LEU A 202 -10.62 -22.78 11.11
C LEU A 202 -10.02 -23.57 12.28
N LYS A 203 -10.86 -24.02 13.21
CA LYS A 203 -10.41 -24.82 14.35
C LYS A 203 -9.97 -26.22 13.95
N GLU A 204 -10.63 -26.86 12.99
CA GLU A 204 -10.20 -28.14 12.39
C GLU A 204 -8.84 -28.04 11.71
N GLN A 205 -8.53 -26.88 11.14
CA GLN A 205 -7.24 -26.58 10.53
C GLN A 205 -6.15 -26.20 11.55
N GLY A 206 -6.48 -26.18 12.86
CA GLY A 206 -5.52 -25.80 13.92
C GLY A 206 -5.24 -24.31 14.00
N LEU A 207 -6.16 -23.49 13.51
CA LEU A 207 -6.10 -22.04 13.45
C LEU A 207 -6.93 -21.39 14.57
N ILE A 208 -6.88 -20.05 14.68
CA ILE A 208 -7.59 -19.26 15.73
C ILE A 208 -7.36 -19.82 17.14
N LYS A 209 -6.10 -20.18 17.45
CA LYS A 209 -5.75 -20.78 18.75
C LYS A 209 -6.00 -19.85 19.93
N GLY A 210 -5.94 -18.54 19.72
CA GLY A 210 -6.27 -17.50 20.70
C GLY A 210 -7.72 -16.99 20.60
N GLY A 211 -8.47 -17.41 19.57
CA GLY A 211 -9.86 -17.00 19.36
C GLY A 211 -10.80 -17.64 20.41
N ASN A 212 -11.65 -16.82 21.00
CA ASN A 212 -12.66 -17.24 21.96
C ASN A 212 -13.89 -16.33 21.86
N ILE A 213 -14.98 -16.70 22.55
CA ILE A 213 -16.25 -15.94 22.54
C ILE A 213 -16.17 -14.54 23.14
N ASN A 214 -15.05 -14.17 23.79
CA ASN A 214 -14.88 -12.84 24.37
C ASN A 214 -14.13 -11.88 23.44
N ASN A 215 -13.44 -12.39 22.41
CA ASN A 215 -12.64 -11.58 21.48
C ASN A 215 -13.14 -11.65 20.03
N ALA A 216 -14.29 -12.25 19.77
CA ALA A 216 -14.97 -12.21 18.48
C ALA A 216 -16.48 -12.40 18.66
N ILE A 217 -17.26 -11.73 17.83
CA ILE A 217 -18.72 -11.95 17.73
C ILE A 217 -18.92 -13.18 16.82
N VAL A 218 -19.56 -14.22 17.35
CA VAL A 218 -19.85 -15.43 16.60
C VAL A 218 -21.30 -15.40 16.14
N ILE A 219 -21.50 -15.28 14.83
CA ILE A 219 -22.81 -15.26 14.20
C ILE A 219 -23.27 -16.69 13.97
N VAL A 220 -24.44 -17.01 14.51
CA VAL A 220 -25.07 -18.32 14.37
C VAL A 220 -25.83 -18.35 13.05
N ASP A 221 -25.31 -19.09 12.08
CA ASP A 221 -25.77 -19.09 10.70
C ASP A 221 -26.57 -20.35 10.32
N ARG A 222 -26.99 -21.15 11.32
CA ARG A 222 -27.82 -22.34 11.16
C ARG A 222 -28.58 -22.69 12.42
N GLU A 223 -29.64 -23.47 12.28
CA GLU A 223 -30.38 -24.01 13.42
C GLU A 223 -29.67 -25.21 14.07
N PHE A 224 -29.85 -25.38 15.36
CA PHE A 224 -29.31 -26.48 16.17
C PHE A 224 -30.40 -27.16 16.98
N THR A 225 -30.27 -28.49 17.11
CA THR A 225 -30.93 -29.25 18.18
C THR A 225 -30.07 -29.19 19.44
N GLU A 226 -30.64 -29.49 20.63
CA GLU A 226 -29.87 -29.56 21.87
C GLU A 226 -28.69 -30.53 21.81
N GLU A 227 -28.91 -31.68 21.14
CA GLU A 227 -27.86 -32.70 20.96
C GLU A 227 -26.72 -32.19 20.07
N SER A 228 -27.06 -31.58 18.93
CA SER A 228 -26.05 -31.04 18.00
C SER A 228 -25.27 -29.86 18.60
N PHE A 229 -25.92 -29.03 19.43
CA PHE A 229 -25.26 -27.96 20.13
C PHE A 229 -24.34 -28.46 21.24
N THR A 230 -24.74 -29.52 21.97
CA THR A 230 -23.87 -30.18 22.96
C THR A 230 -22.60 -30.77 22.29
N GLN A 231 -22.74 -31.37 21.12
CA GLN A 231 -21.60 -31.86 20.35
C GLN A 231 -20.69 -30.71 19.90
N LEU A 232 -21.28 -29.60 19.44
CA LEU A 232 -20.53 -28.40 19.06
C LEU A 232 -19.73 -27.81 20.24
N LYS A 233 -20.34 -27.71 21.44
CA LYS A 233 -19.64 -27.25 22.64
C LYS A 233 -18.38 -28.09 22.90
N LYS A 234 -18.52 -29.41 22.87
CA LYS A 234 -17.35 -30.31 23.04
C LYS A 234 -16.28 -30.10 21.98
N LYS A 235 -16.71 -30.00 20.70
CA LYS A 235 -15.80 -29.80 19.55
C LYS A 235 -15.04 -28.48 19.66
N LEU A 236 -15.72 -27.40 20.05
CA LEU A 236 -15.14 -26.07 20.18
C LEU A 236 -14.46 -25.83 21.54
N GLY A 237 -14.60 -26.73 22.52
CA GLY A 237 -14.10 -26.54 23.88
C GLY A 237 -14.77 -25.37 24.59
N LEU A 238 -16.08 -25.16 24.34
CA LEU A 238 -16.86 -24.12 24.98
C LEU A 238 -17.30 -24.60 26.38
N ALA A 239 -17.50 -23.66 27.29
CA ALA A 239 -18.01 -23.92 28.61
C ALA A 239 -19.49 -24.40 28.55
N ASP A 240 -19.95 -25.16 29.56
CA ASP A 240 -21.30 -25.73 29.58
C ASP A 240 -22.41 -24.67 29.69
N ASP A 241 -22.08 -23.52 30.27
CA ASP A 241 -22.97 -22.37 30.42
C ASP A 241 -23.17 -21.53 29.16
N VAL A 242 -22.38 -21.78 28.11
CA VAL A 242 -22.57 -21.12 26.80
C VAL A 242 -23.90 -21.50 26.21
N VAL A 243 -24.72 -20.52 25.87
CA VAL A 243 -26.05 -20.68 25.28
C VAL A 243 -26.08 -20.38 23.80
N LEU A 244 -27.03 -20.99 23.09
CA LEU A 244 -27.36 -20.64 21.73
C LEU A 244 -28.34 -19.47 21.74
N GLY A 245 -27.89 -18.30 21.33
CA GLY A 245 -28.73 -17.12 21.26
C GLY A 245 -29.34 -16.89 19.88
N ASP A 246 -30.27 -15.98 19.80
CA ASP A 246 -30.87 -15.55 18.52
C ASP A 246 -29.86 -14.79 17.70
N GLY A 247 -29.23 -15.48 16.75
CA GLY A 247 -28.28 -14.89 15.79
C GLY A 247 -26.84 -14.72 16.31
N ILE A 248 -26.60 -14.68 17.63
CA ILE A 248 -25.25 -14.52 18.21
C ILE A 248 -25.03 -15.54 19.32
N LEU A 249 -23.92 -16.28 19.24
CA LEU A 249 -23.53 -17.25 20.24
C LEU A 249 -23.37 -16.58 21.61
N ASN A 250 -23.92 -17.24 22.66
CA ASN A 250 -23.89 -16.78 24.05
C ASN A 250 -24.63 -15.45 24.31
N ASN A 251 -25.52 -15.02 23.41
CA ASN A 251 -26.28 -13.78 23.52
C ASN A 251 -25.44 -12.54 23.85
N ILE A 252 -24.20 -12.51 23.36
CA ILE A 252 -23.32 -11.37 23.60
C ILE A 252 -23.94 -10.11 22.98
N PRO A 253 -24.22 -9.07 23.79
CA PRO A 253 -24.83 -7.85 23.26
C PRO A 253 -23.88 -7.14 22.30
N LEU A 254 -24.41 -6.72 21.16
CA LEU A 254 -23.71 -5.86 20.24
C LEU A 254 -23.50 -4.47 20.86
N ARG A 255 -22.32 -3.89 20.68
CA ARG A 255 -22.01 -2.50 21.06
C ARG A 255 -22.75 -1.50 20.19
N PHE A 256 -22.95 -1.88 18.91
CA PHE A 256 -23.69 -1.12 17.91
C PHE A 256 -24.61 -2.05 17.12
N LYS A 257 -25.79 -1.58 16.71
CA LYS A 257 -26.72 -2.39 15.89
C LYS A 257 -26.08 -2.93 14.60
N ASN A 258 -25.13 -2.16 14.03
CA ASN A 258 -24.36 -2.47 12.83
C ASN A 258 -22.88 -2.72 13.14
N GLU A 259 -22.58 -3.33 14.28
CA GLU A 259 -21.19 -3.56 14.73
C GLU A 259 -20.34 -4.31 13.68
N PRO A 260 -20.85 -5.35 13.00
CA PRO A 260 -20.11 -6.01 11.92
C PRO A 260 -19.70 -5.06 10.76
N ALA A 261 -20.62 -4.18 10.33
CA ALA A 261 -20.28 -3.20 9.29
C ALA A 261 -19.27 -2.15 9.77
N ARG A 262 -19.35 -1.73 11.03
CA ARG A 262 -18.37 -0.83 11.65
C ARG A 262 -16.98 -1.48 11.74
N HIS A 263 -16.93 -2.76 12.08
CA HIS A 263 -15.69 -3.50 12.12
C HIS A 263 -15.07 -3.63 10.71
N LYS A 264 -15.87 -3.93 9.68
CA LYS A 264 -15.36 -3.96 8.29
C LYS A 264 -14.90 -2.59 7.80
N LEU A 265 -15.45 -1.50 8.32
CA LEU A 265 -14.94 -0.16 8.06
C LEU A 265 -13.60 0.09 8.78
N LEU A 266 -13.45 -0.40 10.00
CA LEU A 266 -12.19 -0.40 10.74
C LEU A 266 -11.10 -1.17 9.98
N ASP A 267 -11.39 -2.39 9.50
CA ASP A 267 -10.47 -3.19 8.67
C ASP A 267 -10.03 -2.41 7.42
N LEU A 268 -10.98 -1.77 6.72
CA LEU A 268 -10.67 -0.96 5.54
C LEU A 268 -9.74 0.22 5.89
N ILE A 269 -9.94 0.89 7.03
CA ILE A 269 -9.03 1.97 7.49
C ILE A 269 -7.62 1.41 7.72
N GLY A 270 -7.49 0.25 8.37
CA GLY A 270 -6.21 -0.39 8.63
C GLY A 270 -5.47 -0.79 7.35
N ASP A 271 -6.18 -1.38 6.40
CA ASP A 271 -5.59 -1.74 5.10
C ASP A 271 -5.21 -0.50 4.27
N LEU A 272 -5.98 0.60 4.35
CA LEU A 272 -5.66 1.88 3.71
C LEU A 272 -4.45 2.58 4.34
N ALA A 273 -4.16 2.35 5.63
CA ALA A 273 -2.96 2.89 6.28
C ALA A 273 -1.66 2.43 5.59
N LEU A 274 -1.69 1.28 4.92
CA LEU A 274 -0.57 0.73 4.13
C LEU A 274 -0.22 1.57 2.88
N ILE A 275 -1.00 2.60 2.55
CA ILE A 275 -0.57 3.63 1.58
C ILE A 275 0.69 4.34 2.09
N GLY A 276 0.89 4.41 3.42
CA GLY A 276 2.00 5.14 4.06
C GLY A 276 1.84 6.66 3.98
N ALA A 277 0.60 7.14 3.81
CA ALA A 277 0.26 8.56 3.83
C ALA A 277 -1.21 8.75 4.24
N PRO A 278 -1.56 9.83 4.94
CA PRO A 278 -2.95 10.17 5.21
C PRO A 278 -3.70 10.55 3.91
N ILE A 279 -5.00 10.29 3.88
CA ILE A 279 -5.83 10.46 2.69
C ILE A 279 -6.75 11.67 2.85
N LYS A 280 -6.96 12.43 1.77
CA LYS A 280 -8.07 13.38 1.59
C LYS A 280 -8.91 12.91 0.40
N GLY A 281 -10.13 12.44 0.69
CA GLY A 281 -11.01 11.82 -0.29
C GLY A 281 -12.20 11.16 0.36
N GLN A 282 -13.19 10.76 -0.43
CA GLN A 282 -14.30 9.94 0.01
C GLN A 282 -14.19 8.53 -0.58
N ILE A 283 -14.26 7.51 0.26
CA ILE A 283 -14.26 6.11 -0.14
C ILE A 283 -15.69 5.57 -0.05
N LEU A 284 -16.17 4.96 -1.11
CA LEU A 284 -17.40 4.18 -1.15
C LEU A 284 -17.03 2.72 -1.36
N ALA A 285 -17.45 1.83 -0.45
CA ALA A 285 -17.10 0.41 -0.52
C ALA A 285 -18.33 -0.48 -0.38
N ALA A 286 -18.54 -1.33 -1.37
CA ALA A 286 -19.54 -2.37 -1.34
C ALA A 286 -18.86 -3.75 -1.24
N ARG A 287 -19.19 -4.51 -0.20
CA ARG A 287 -18.64 -5.85 0.10
C ARG A 287 -17.11 -5.91 0.17
N PRO A 288 -16.44 -4.95 0.86
CA PRO A 288 -14.98 -4.96 0.99
C PRO A 288 -14.50 -6.17 1.80
N GLY A 289 -13.23 -6.51 1.62
CA GLY A 289 -12.50 -7.52 2.37
C GLY A 289 -11.01 -7.36 2.11
N HIS A 290 -10.13 -7.95 2.93
CA HIS A 290 -8.68 -7.68 2.90
C HIS A 290 -8.08 -7.78 1.49
N ARG A 291 -8.45 -8.77 0.67
CA ARG A 291 -7.97 -8.88 -0.71
C ARG A 291 -8.33 -7.65 -1.55
N ALA A 292 -9.59 -7.26 -1.56
CA ALA A 292 -10.05 -6.11 -2.33
C ALA A 292 -9.47 -4.80 -1.78
N ASN A 293 -9.40 -4.66 -0.44
CA ASN A 293 -8.80 -3.52 0.23
C ASN A 293 -7.33 -3.35 -0.17
N VAL A 294 -6.55 -4.44 -0.13
CA VAL A 294 -5.13 -4.44 -0.50
C VAL A 294 -4.93 -4.09 -1.97
N GLU A 295 -5.70 -4.67 -2.90
CA GLU A 295 -5.61 -4.32 -4.32
C GLU A 295 -5.99 -2.85 -4.56
N PHE A 296 -7.03 -2.36 -3.92
CA PHE A 296 -7.41 -0.95 -3.98
C PHE A 296 -6.33 -0.04 -3.38
N THR A 297 -5.74 -0.43 -2.26
CA THR A 297 -4.64 0.29 -1.60
C THR A 297 -3.40 0.38 -2.49
N LYS A 298 -3.07 -0.67 -3.28
CA LYS A 298 -2.00 -0.63 -4.29
C LYS A 298 -2.27 0.43 -5.35
N MET A 299 -3.51 0.58 -5.82
CA MET A 299 -3.87 1.61 -6.79
C MET A 299 -3.68 3.01 -6.20
N LEU A 300 -4.11 3.22 -4.95
CA LEU A 300 -3.96 4.51 -4.26
C LEU A 300 -2.48 4.81 -3.93
N ARG A 301 -1.69 3.80 -3.54
CA ARG A 301 -0.24 3.96 -3.32
C ARG A 301 0.46 4.40 -4.60
N LYS A 302 0.15 3.78 -5.74
CA LYS A 302 0.67 4.19 -7.04
C LYS A 302 0.36 5.66 -7.33
N LEU A 303 -0.89 6.08 -7.11
CA LEU A 303 -1.31 7.47 -7.28
C LEU A 303 -0.55 8.42 -6.34
N TYR A 304 -0.38 8.04 -5.06
CA TYR A 304 0.38 8.83 -4.09
C TYR A 304 1.82 9.07 -4.54
N LEU A 305 2.52 8.02 -4.96
CA LEU A 305 3.91 8.12 -5.42
C LEU A 305 4.02 8.98 -6.67
N GLN A 306 3.10 8.84 -7.63
CA GLN A 306 3.03 9.70 -8.82
C GLN A 306 2.83 11.17 -8.45
N ASN A 307 1.87 11.48 -7.55
CA ASN A 307 1.61 12.84 -7.10
C ASN A 307 2.80 13.44 -6.36
N LYS A 308 3.53 12.63 -5.58
CA LYS A 308 4.75 13.08 -4.89
C LYS A 308 5.84 13.53 -5.87
N VAL A 309 6.03 12.77 -6.96
CA VAL A 309 6.97 13.14 -8.04
C VAL A 309 6.51 14.44 -8.71
N VAL A 310 5.24 14.55 -9.07
CA VAL A 310 4.67 15.76 -9.70
C VAL A 310 4.89 16.99 -8.81
N LYS A 311 4.57 16.89 -7.52
CA LYS A 311 4.78 17.98 -6.54
C LYS A 311 6.26 18.36 -6.42
N ARG A 312 7.16 17.38 -6.32
CA ARG A 312 8.60 17.60 -6.18
C ARG A 312 9.19 18.47 -7.29
N PHE A 313 8.71 18.26 -8.51
CA PHE A 313 9.19 19.03 -9.67
C PHE A 313 8.30 20.22 -10.03
N GLN A 314 7.26 20.51 -9.23
CA GLN A 314 6.28 21.57 -9.50
C GLN A 314 5.68 21.47 -10.91
N LEU A 315 5.39 20.25 -11.35
CA LEU A 315 4.90 19.93 -12.69
C LEU A 315 3.37 19.92 -12.74
N MET A 316 2.81 20.24 -13.89
CA MET A 316 1.38 20.02 -14.16
C MET A 316 1.22 18.70 -14.90
N LYS A 317 0.28 17.86 -14.45
CA LYS A 317 -0.09 16.64 -15.16
C LYS A 317 -0.95 17.03 -16.36
N THR A 318 -0.47 16.72 -17.57
CA THR A 318 -1.16 17.04 -18.83
C THR A 318 -1.45 15.76 -19.61
N GLY A 319 -2.74 15.39 -19.74
CA GLY A 319 -3.18 14.25 -20.56
C GLY A 319 -2.88 12.86 -19.97
N ASN A 320 -2.72 11.86 -20.85
CA ASN A 320 -2.52 10.44 -20.49
C ASN A 320 -1.04 10.07 -20.23
N TYR A 321 -0.17 11.03 -19.95
CA TYR A 321 1.25 10.82 -19.66
C TYR A 321 1.64 11.63 -18.44
N LEU A 322 2.71 11.18 -17.76
CA LEU A 322 3.16 11.78 -16.50
C LEU A 322 3.93 13.08 -16.74
N PHE A 323 4.88 13.10 -17.72
CA PHE A 323 5.68 14.27 -18.07
C PHE A 323 5.65 14.53 -19.57
N ASP A 324 5.44 15.78 -19.94
CA ASP A 324 5.65 16.31 -21.29
C ASP A 324 7.11 16.79 -21.47
N ILE A 325 7.40 17.35 -22.65
CA ILE A 325 8.73 17.84 -22.97
C ILE A 325 9.17 19.01 -22.07
N ASP A 326 8.25 19.90 -21.69
CA ASP A 326 8.55 21.04 -20.82
C ASP A 326 8.96 20.58 -19.41
N ALA A 327 8.30 19.53 -18.91
CA ALA A 327 8.66 18.89 -17.67
C ALA A 327 10.02 18.19 -17.74
N ILE A 328 10.27 17.44 -18.82
CA ILE A 328 11.56 16.77 -19.06
C ILE A 328 12.71 17.78 -19.13
N LEU A 329 12.53 18.91 -19.81
CA LEU A 329 13.52 19.99 -19.92
C LEU A 329 13.88 20.63 -18.56
N LYS A 330 12.99 20.60 -17.59
CA LYS A 330 13.24 21.08 -16.21
C LYS A 330 14.05 20.08 -15.39
N ILE A 331 13.89 18.78 -15.70
CA ILE A 331 14.55 17.68 -14.97
C ILE A 331 15.92 17.37 -15.55
N MET A 332 16.00 17.28 -16.90
CA MET A 332 17.19 16.83 -17.63
C MET A 332 18.01 18.02 -18.15
N PRO A 333 19.35 17.98 -18.05
CA PRO A 333 20.22 19.02 -18.61
C PRO A 333 20.33 18.95 -20.14
N HIS A 334 19.97 17.82 -20.73
CA HIS A 334 20.09 17.58 -22.19
C HIS A 334 19.22 18.54 -22.99
N ARG A 335 19.72 18.97 -24.16
CA ARG A 335 19.01 19.85 -25.10
C ARG A 335 19.19 19.31 -26.53
N TYR A 336 18.44 19.89 -27.46
CA TYR A 336 18.61 19.60 -28.88
C TYR A 336 20.09 19.76 -29.31
N PRO A 337 20.67 18.84 -30.10
CA PRO A 337 20.02 17.66 -30.71
C PRO A 337 20.11 16.37 -29.85
N PHE A 338 20.53 16.45 -28.60
CA PHE A 338 20.90 15.29 -27.78
C PHE A 338 19.82 14.90 -26.72
N LEU A 339 18.72 15.62 -26.64
CA LEU A 339 17.55 15.17 -25.85
C LEU A 339 16.73 14.19 -26.69
N LEU A 340 16.69 12.92 -26.24
CA LEU A 340 16.13 11.80 -27.00
C LEU A 340 14.89 11.17 -26.33
N VAL A 341 14.27 11.86 -25.38
CA VAL A 341 13.03 11.42 -24.71
C VAL A 341 11.97 12.52 -24.89
N ASP A 342 10.81 12.18 -25.46
CA ASP A 342 9.75 13.14 -25.75
C ASP A 342 8.69 13.20 -24.64
N ARG A 343 8.46 12.06 -23.93
CA ARG A 343 7.47 11.95 -22.85
C ARG A 343 7.87 10.89 -21.82
N ILE A 344 7.42 11.07 -20.60
CA ILE A 344 7.32 9.99 -19.63
C ILE A 344 5.86 9.62 -19.49
N ILE A 345 5.56 8.36 -19.78
CA ILE A 345 4.21 7.80 -19.72
C ILE A 345 3.85 7.47 -18.28
N GLU A 346 4.76 6.79 -17.58
CA GLU A 346 4.50 6.24 -16.26
C GLU A 346 5.78 6.11 -15.42
N ILE A 347 5.65 6.25 -14.11
CA ILE A 347 6.64 5.84 -13.10
C ILE A 347 5.93 4.91 -12.10
N VAL A 348 6.50 3.73 -11.88
CA VAL A 348 5.95 2.74 -10.94
C VAL A 348 6.88 2.65 -9.74
N GLY A 349 6.46 3.26 -8.64
CA GLY A 349 7.28 3.37 -7.43
C GLY A 349 8.63 4.02 -7.73
N ASP A 350 9.65 3.60 -6.98
CA ASP A 350 11.04 4.03 -7.16
C ASP A 350 11.84 3.09 -8.07
N LYS A 351 11.16 2.14 -8.73
CA LYS A 351 11.82 1.03 -9.42
C LYS A 351 11.74 1.07 -10.93
N LYS A 352 10.66 1.62 -11.51
CA LYS A 352 10.41 1.48 -12.94
C LYS A 352 9.90 2.77 -13.56
N ILE A 353 10.36 3.07 -14.78
CA ILE A 353 9.91 4.20 -15.59
C ILE A 353 9.62 3.74 -17.02
N ILE A 354 8.57 4.31 -17.60
CA ILE A 354 8.19 4.09 -19.00
C ILE A 354 8.26 5.44 -19.72
N GLY A 355 9.13 5.54 -20.71
CA GLY A 355 9.31 6.71 -21.55
C GLY A 355 8.98 6.46 -23.01
N LEU A 356 8.85 7.53 -23.78
CA LEU A 356 8.48 7.52 -25.18
C LEU A 356 9.38 8.43 -25.99
N LYS A 357 9.79 7.95 -27.19
CA LYS A 357 10.40 8.76 -28.24
C LYS A 357 9.67 8.56 -29.57
N ASN A 358 9.31 9.66 -30.21
CA ASN A 358 8.85 9.67 -31.61
C ASN A 358 10.07 9.80 -32.52
N VAL A 359 10.29 8.83 -33.37
CA VAL A 359 11.42 8.84 -34.33
C VAL A 359 10.97 9.51 -35.60
N THR A 360 11.36 10.79 -35.78
CA THR A 360 10.96 11.55 -36.96
C THR A 360 12.12 11.66 -37.96
N ILE A 361 11.81 11.85 -39.27
CA ILE A 361 12.83 12.02 -40.31
C ILE A 361 13.67 13.29 -40.09
N ASN A 362 13.20 14.23 -39.27
CA ASN A 362 13.88 15.50 -38.98
C ASN A 362 15.03 15.37 -37.98
N GLU A 363 15.24 14.17 -37.42
CA GLU A 363 16.39 13.93 -36.52
C GLU A 363 17.71 14.09 -37.25
N PRO A 364 18.66 14.88 -36.71
CA PRO A 364 19.93 15.24 -37.42
C PRO A 364 20.75 14.03 -37.84
N PHE A 365 20.71 12.93 -37.06
CA PHE A 365 21.51 11.74 -37.35
C PHE A 365 21.08 11.00 -38.62
N PHE A 366 19.87 11.21 -39.16
CA PHE A 366 19.45 10.60 -40.41
C PHE A 366 20.13 11.19 -41.65
N GLN A 367 20.73 12.39 -41.55
CA GLN A 367 21.50 12.95 -42.62
C GLN A 367 22.73 12.10 -42.96
N GLY A 368 23.28 11.38 -41.98
CA GLY A 368 24.48 10.56 -42.14
C GLY A 368 24.25 9.05 -41.95
N HIS A 369 23.18 8.64 -41.29
CA HIS A 369 22.99 7.23 -40.88
C HIS A 369 21.67 6.60 -41.38
N PHE A 370 21.50 6.29 -42.66
CA PHE A 370 22.34 6.48 -43.84
C PHE A 370 21.53 7.25 -44.90
N PRO A 371 22.12 8.04 -45.78
CA PRO A 371 21.42 8.93 -46.73
C PRO A 371 20.34 8.27 -47.56
N HIS A 372 20.51 7.01 -47.96
CA HIS A 372 19.56 6.27 -48.79
C HIS A 372 18.73 5.25 -48.02
N LYS A 373 19.01 5.02 -46.71
CA LYS A 373 18.31 4.09 -45.87
C LYS A 373 18.37 4.57 -44.43
N PRO A 374 17.51 5.51 -44.04
CA PRO A 374 17.56 6.12 -42.71
C PRO A 374 17.23 5.06 -41.64
N ILE A 375 18.17 4.83 -40.74
CA ILE A 375 18.06 3.93 -39.59
C ILE A 375 18.60 4.69 -38.39
N MET A 376 17.85 4.68 -37.26
CA MET A 376 18.33 5.26 -36.01
C MET A 376 19.57 4.53 -35.52
N PRO A 377 20.69 5.23 -35.21
CA PRO A 377 21.88 4.58 -34.66
C PRO A 377 21.53 3.82 -33.36
N GLY A 378 21.97 2.55 -33.27
CA GLY A 378 21.69 1.74 -32.08
C GLY A 378 22.21 2.38 -30.79
N VAL A 379 23.38 3.03 -30.84
CA VAL A 379 23.94 3.74 -29.69
C VAL A 379 23.06 4.89 -29.21
N LEU A 380 22.28 5.55 -30.08
CA LEU A 380 21.33 6.58 -29.70
C LEU A 380 20.04 5.99 -29.12
N ILE A 381 19.67 4.74 -29.46
CA ILE A 381 18.61 4.04 -28.78
C ILE A 381 19.01 3.77 -27.32
N VAL A 382 20.24 3.31 -27.10
CA VAL A 382 20.79 3.10 -25.74
C VAL A 382 20.84 4.40 -24.96
N GLU A 383 21.31 5.50 -25.57
CA GLU A 383 21.32 6.83 -24.94
C GLU A 383 19.90 7.27 -24.53
N ALA A 384 18.91 7.13 -25.42
CA ALA A 384 17.51 7.45 -25.12
C ALA A 384 16.94 6.62 -23.95
N MET A 385 17.28 5.33 -23.90
CA MET A 385 16.93 4.44 -22.78
C MET A 385 17.52 4.97 -21.46
N VAL A 386 18.81 5.32 -21.45
CA VAL A 386 19.50 5.81 -20.26
C VAL A 386 18.99 7.18 -19.83
N GLN A 387 18.70 8.08 -20.77
CA GLN A 387 18.04 9.36 -20.46
C GLN A 387 16.68 9.14 -19.78
N CYS A 388 15.86 8.21 -20.29
CA CYS A 388 14.62 7.82 -19.66
C CYS A 388 14.86 7.30 -18.21
N GLY A 389 15.81 6.39 -18.03
CA GLY A 389 16.20 5.87 -16.72
C GLY A 389 16.74 6.94 -15.77
N SER A 390 17.47 7.93 -16.28
CA SER A 390 18.03 9.02 -15.48
C SER A 390 16.97 9.92 -14.87
N ILE A 391 15.80 10.08 -15.50
CA ILE A 391 14.66 10.80 -14.92
C ILE A 391 14.17 10.09 -13.65
N LEU A 392 14.16 8.76 -13.62
CA LEU A 392 13.84 7.99 -12.41
C LEU A 392 14.91 8.19 -11.33
N LEU A 393 16.20 8.20 -11.69
CA LEU A 393 17.30 8.40 -10.74
C LEU A 393 17.25 9.75 -10.05
N VAL A 394 16.91 10.82 -10.78
CA VAL A 394 16.75 12.16 -10.20
C VAL A 394 15.67 12.15 -9.09
N ASN A 395 14.65 11.28 -9.21
CA ASN A 395 13.65 11.11 -8.18
C ASN A 395 14.17 10.39 -6.92
N LEU A 396 15.18 9.54 -7.04
CA LEU A 396 15.78 8.76 -5.94
C LEU A 396 16.86 9.54 -5.17
N ILE A 397 17.34 10.66 -5.69
CA ILE A 397 18.45 11.43 -5.12
C ILE A 397 17.88 12.61 -4.30
N GLU A 398 18.25 12.70 -3.02
CA GLU A 398 17.75 13.75 -2.12
C GLU A 398 18.17 15.17 -2.54
N ASP A 399 19.41 15.37 -2.96
CA ASP A 399 19.96 16.67 -3.41
C ASP A 399 20.29 16.66 -4.91
N HIS A 400 19.28 16.39 -5.73
CA HIS A 400 19.44 16.26 -7.18
C HIS A 400 19.89 17.56 -7.89
N HIS A 401 19.67 18.74 -7.30
CA HIS A 401 20.07 20.01 -7.88
C HIS A 401 21.60 20.17 -7.95
N ASN A 402 22.32 19.59 -6.98
CA ASN A 402 23.77 19.64 -6.88
C ASN A 402 24.45 18.37 -7.40
N LYS A 403 23.69 17.44 -7.99
CA LYS A 403 24.21 16.17 -8.48
C LYS A 403 23.97 15.98 -9.97
N ILE A 404 24.85 15.23 -10.60
CA ILE A 404 24.74 14.83 -12.00
C ILE A 404 24.97 13.30 -12.11
N ALA A 405 24.20 12.65 -12.98
CA ALA A 405 24.39 11.24 -13.29
C ALA A 405 25.24 11.10 -14.54
N TYR A 406 26.41 10.49 -14.41
CA TYR A 406 27.25 10.10 -15.55
C TYR A 406 26.99 8.65 -15.93
N PHE A 407 26.93 8.42 -17.23
CA PHE A 407 26.84 7.07 -17.76
C PHE A 407 28.18 6.36 -17.61
N ALA A 408 28.27 5.36 -16.73
CA ALA A 408 29.51 4.72 -16.30
C ALA A 408 29.76 3.33 -16.92
N GLY A 409 28.70 2.65 -17.39
CA GLY A 409 28.87 1.32 -17.98
C GLY A 409 27.68 0.85 -18.81
N ILE A 410 27.98 0.00 -19.80
CA ILE A 410 27.02 -0.65 -20.69
C ILE A 410 27.34 -2.13 -20.71
N ASP A 411 26.39 -2.97 -20.36
CA ASP A 411 26.52 -4.42 -20.33
C ASP A 411 25.36 -5.10 -21.05
N LYS A 412 25.64 -6.26 -21.65
CA LYS A 412 24.64 -7.16 -22.24
C LYS A 412 23.72 -6.50 -23.28
N VAL A 413 24.14 -5.44 -23.94
CA VAL A 413 23.33 -4.74 -24.95
C VAL A 413 23.18 -5.62 -26.18
N LYS A 414 21.93 -5.73 -26.64
CA LYS A 414 21.55 -6.46 -27.85
C LYS A 414 20.59 -5.62 -28.68
N PHE A 415 20.95 -5.35 -29.92
CA PHE A 415 20.08 -4.74 -30.92
C PHE A 415 19.35 -5.84 -31.68
N ARG A 416 18.03 -5.80 -31.67
CA ARG A 416 17.17 -6.87 -32.19
C ARG A 416 16.55 -6.53 -33.54
N LYS A 417 16.15 -5.27 -33.71
CA LYS A 417 15.44 -4.77 -34.90
C LYS A 417 15.90 -3.35 -35.25
N PRO A 418 15.94 -2.98 -36.55
CA PRO A 418 16.20 -1.63 -36.96
C PRO A 418 15.03 -0.71 -36.59
N VAL A 419 15.33 0.54 -36.25
CA VAL A 419 14.40 1.63 -36.01
C VAL A 419 14.48 2.61 -37.14
N ILE A 420 13.36 2.97 -37.76
CA ILE A 420 13.28 3.85 -38.94
C ILE A 420 12.35 5.07 -38.63
N PRO A 421 12.46 6.13 -39.44
CA PRO A 421 11.52 7.26 -39.31
C PRO A 421 10.06 6.80 -39.39
N GLY A 422 9.24 7.32 -38.50
CA GLY A 422 7.84 6.93 -38.29
C GLY A 422 7.62 5.92 -37.16
N ASP A 423 8.68 5.24 -36.70
CA ASP A 423 8.57 4.39 -35.51
C ASP A 423 8.35 5.23 -34.24
N GLN A 424 7.62 4.67 -33.29
CA GLN A 424 7.53 5.16 -31.93
C GLN A 424 8.19 4.15 -30.99
N LEU A 425 9.18 4.61 -30.22
CA LEU A 425 9.90 3.78 -29.26
C LEU A 425 9.30 3.98 -27.86
N ILE A 426 9.05 2.87 -27.19
CA ILE A 426 8.68 2.82 -25.78
C ILE A 426 9.83 2.23 -25.00
N PHE A 427 10.34 2.97 -24.03
CA PHE A 427 11.42 2.55 -23.14
C PHE A 427 10.83 2.07 -21.83
N GLU A 428 11.22 0.88 -21.41
CA GLU A 428 10.94 0.31 -20.10
C GLU A 428 12.26 0.18 -19.37
N MET A 429 12.48 1.00 -18.33
CA MET A 429 13.70 1.02 -17.55
C MET A 429 13.40 0.65 -16.10
N GLU A 430 14.23 -0.22 -15.51
CA GLU A 430 14.05 -0.73 -14.15
C GLU A 430 15.34 -0.62 -13.34
N VAL A 431 15.25 -0.07 -12.12
CA VAL A 431 16.36 -0.02 -11.17
C VAL A 431 16.58 -1.40 -10.57
N GLN A 432 17.75 -1.98 -10.82
CA GLN A 432 18.16 -3.27 -10.26
C GLN A 432 18.84 -3.11 -8.89
N SER A 433 19.63 -2.07 -8.74
CA SER A 433 20.26 -1.74 -7.46
C SER A 433 20.74 -0.29 -7.43
N PHE A 434 20.70 0.32 -6.25
CA PHE A 434 21.26 1.64 -5.99
C PHE A 434 22.11 1.57 -4.71
N LYS A 435 23.45 1.62 -4.84
CA LYS A 435 24.39 1.53 -3.72
C LYS A 435 25.64 2.38 -4.00
N PHE A 436 26.15 3.07 -2.98
CA PHE A 436 27.40 3.84 -3.05
C PHE A 436 27.48 4.82 -4.26
N ASN A 437 26.37 5.55 -4.52
CA ASN A 437 26.23 6.46 -5.67
C ASN A 437 26.33 5.79 -7.06
N LEU A 438 26.25 4.45 -7.12
CA LEU A 438 26.15 3.70 -8.36
C LEU A 438 24.75 3.12 -8.49
N CYS A 439 24.09 3.41 -9.61
CA CYS A 439 22.81 2.84 -9.97
C CYS A 439 22.99 1.86 -11.13
N LYS A 440 22.47 0.64 -10.96
CA LYS A 440 22.32 -0.33 -12.06
C LYS A 440 20.88 -0.35 -12.54
N LEU A 441 20.72 -0.22 -13.85
CA LEU A 441 19.45 -0.23 -14.55
C LEU A 441 19.42 -1.39 -15.55
N ALA A 442 18.29 -2.08 -15.66
CA ALA A 442 17.96 -2.91 -16.80
C ALA A 442 16.97 -2.18 -17.70
N GLY A 443 17.09 -2.31 -18.99
CA GLY A 443 16.22 -1.61 -19.92
C GLY A 443 15.87 -2.42 -21.17
N LYS A 444 14.65 -2.13 -21.67
CA LYS A 444 14.13 -2.64 -22.94
C LYS A 444 13.49 -1.52 -23.73
N ALA A 445 13.72 -1.51 -25.04
CA ALA A 445 13.06 -0.61 -25.98
C ALA A 445 12.17 -1.42 -26.93
N TYR A 446 10.92 -1.02 -27.07
CA TYR A 446 9.91 -1.66 -27.90
C TYR A 446 9.37 -0.69 -28.95
N LYS A 447 8.85 -1.21 -30.09
CA LYS A 447 8.01 -0.41 -30.98
C LYS A 447 6.57 -0.43 -30.53
N GLY A 448 5.97 0.74 -30.48
CA GLY A 448 4.55 0.97 -30.28
C GLY A 448 4.06 0.92 -28.82
N TYR A 449 4.30 -0.16 -28.09
CA TYR A 449 3.83 -0.35 -26.70
C TYR A 449 4.75 -1.29 -25.90
N VAL A 450 4.65 -1.27 -24.57
CA VAL A 450 5.40 -2.18 -23.68
C VAL A 450 5.02 -3.63 -23.99
N GLY A 451 6.04 -4.47 -24.29
CA GLY A 451 5.81 -5.85 -24.74
C GLY A 451 5.55 -5.99 -26.24
N GLY A 452 5.58 -4.92 -27.00
CA GLY A 452 5.57 -4.95 -28.47
C GLY A 452 6.84 -5.53 -29.10
N GLU A 453 7.17 -5.14 -30.34
CA GLU A 453 8.38 -5.63 -31.00
C GLU A 453 9.63 -5.13 -30.27
N LEU A 454 10.40 -6.05 -29.68
CA LEU A 454 11.63 -5.72 -28.94
C LEU A 454 12.74 -5.28 -29.92
N VAL A 455 13.22 -4.07 -29.73
CA VAL A 455 14.25 -3.41 -30.59
C VAL A 455 15.61 -3.48 -29.98
N CYS A 456 15.71 -3.19 -28.67
CA CYS A 456 16.95 -3.16 -27.91
C CYS A 456 16.69 -3.58 -26.47
N GLU A 457 17.70 -4.22 -25.87
CA GLU A 457 17.73 -4.52 -24.44
C GLU A 457 19.16 -4.38 -23.92
N GLY A 458 19.33 -4.08 -22.62
CA GLY A 458 20.65 -3.98 -22.01
C GLY A 458 20.61 -3.69 -20.51
N GLU A 459 21.79 -3.75 -19.90
CA GLU A 459 22.05 -3.33 -18.52
C GLU A 459 22.97 -2.12 -18.53
N PHE A 460 22.71 -1.16 -17.66
CA PHE A 460 23.38 0.14 -17.66
C PHE A 460 23.80 0.51 -16.25
N THR A 461 24.95 1.17 -16.12
CA THR A 461 25.42 1.68 -14.84
C THR A 461 25.56 3.21 -14.93
N ALA A 462 24.91 3.91 -13.99
CA ALA A 462 25.05 5.35 -13.81
C ALA A 462 25.80 5.64 -12.52
N ALA A 463 26.78 6.56 -12.56
CA ALA A 463 27.46 7.09 -11.38
C ALA A 463 26.92 8.47 -11.04
N ILE A 464 26.54 8.68 -9.78
CA ILE A 464 26.03 9.96 -9.30
C ILE A 464 27.15 10.70 -8.60
N VAL A 465 27.48 11.88 -9.09
CA VAL A 465 28.55 12.73 -8.56
C VAL A 465 28.04 14.14 -8.27
N ASP A 466 28.74 14.87 -7.43
CA ASP A 466 28.49 16.30 -7.20
C ASP A 466 28.87 17.10 -8.46
N LYS A 467 28.11 18.20 -8.73
CA LYS A 467 28.35 19.11 -9.87
C LYS A 467 29.62 19.88 -9.70
#